data_a16d76673110382914bad7418c78fdb0
#
_entry.id   a16d76673110382914bad7418c78fdb0
#
_cell.length_a   1.000
_cell.length_b   1.000
_cell.length_c   1.000
_cell.angle_alpha   90.00
_cell.angle_beta   90.00
_cell.angle_gamma   90.00
#
_symmetry.space_group_name_H-M   'P 1'
#
loop_
_entity.id
_entity.type
_entity.pdbx_description
1 polymer ?
#
loop_
_entity_poly.entity_id
_entity_poly.type
_entity_poly.pdbx_seq_one_letter_code
_entity_poly.pdbx_strand_id
1 'polypeptide(L)'
;MIKVLVVDDSRVVQEFMTHLLSSDPDIQVVGMAGSGHEAIELAKVKRPDLITMDVHMPGMDGYEATRAIMETIPTPVVIVTGSLGVNEASNSFKLLEAGALAVVLRPPGMEDPGFAEARRVLIQHVKLMSEIKVVKHFPKQMHHRILPTHSLPSVNPDNKDIQLIVIGASTGGPIVLQTILSNLPKELPVPVLIVQHIARGFLTGFRDWLSGYSHLPVNIAEDGELLEPGNVYIAPDDLQMGILPGLRITLDNLPPENSLCPSVDFLFRSVAELMGSNAIGVLLTGMGKDGAKELKNMKDRGAVTIVQDEASCVVFGMPGEAVRIGAADHVLSPEKIAGVLSALCKNKLEV
;
A
#
# COMPACT_ATOMS: atom_id res chain seq x y z
N MET A 1 -6.44 -19.16 18.15
CA MET A 1 -7.37 -19.42 17.04
C MET A 1 -8.04 -18.12 16.69
N ILE A 2 -7.87 -17.64 15.46
CA ILE A 2 -8.35 -16.34 14.96
C ILE A 2 -9.84 -16.46 14.63
N LYS A 3 -10.67 -15.67 15.26
CA LYS A 3 -12.12 -15.63 15.03
C LYS A 3 -12.44 -14.73 13.86
N VAL A 4 -12.98 -15.29 12.77
CA VAL A 4 -13.31 -14.54 11.55
C VAL A 4 -14.83 -14.48 11.35
N LEU A 5 -15.36 -13.30 11.07
CA LEU A 5 -16.72 -13.08 10.58
C LEU A 5 -16.67 -12.93 9.06
N VAL A 6 -17.42 -13.75 8.33
CA VAL A 6 -17.53 -13.68 6.86
C VAL A 6 -18.75 -12.86 6.49
N VAL A 7 -18.58 -11.81 5.66
CA VAL A 7 -19.65 -10.91 5.23
C VAL A 7 -19.68 -10.86 3.71
N ASP A 8 -20.79 -11.34 3.11
CA ASP A 8 -21.04 -11.37 1.66
C ASP A 8 -22.54 -11.60 1.45
N ASP A 9 -23.17 -10.97 0.48
CA ASP A 9 -24.60 -11.12 0.23
C ASP A 9 -24.97 -12.47 -0.43
N SER A 10 -23.99 -13.12 -1.05
CA SER A 10 -24.15 -14.43 -1.68
C SER A 10 -23.91 -15.56 -0.70
N ARG A 11 -24.95 -16.34 -0.43
CA ARG A 11 -24.85 -17.53 0.43
C ARG A 11 -23.79 -18.54 -0.06
N VAL A 12 -23.67 -18.70 -1.37
CA VAL A 12 -22.67 -19.60 -1.97
C VAL A 12 -21.24 -19.10 -1.66
N VAL A 13 -21.02 -17.80 -1.74
CA VAL A 13 -19.72 -17.19 -1.41
C VAL A 13 -19.43 -17.30 0.08
N GLN A 14 -20.41 -17.06 0.95
CA GLN A 14 -20.25 -17.26 2.39
C GLN A 14 -19.78 -18.69 2.73
N GLU A 15 -20.42 -19.71 2.14
CA GLU A 15 -20.07 -21.12 2.35
C GLU A 15 -18.69 -21.45 1.79
N PHE A 16 -18.37 -20.96 0.59
CA PHE A 16 -17.04 -21.10 -0.02
C PHE A 16 -15.95 -20.49 0.85
N MET A 17 -16.12 -19.22 1.27
CA MET A 17 -15.16 -18.51 2.12
C MET A 17 -15.01 -19.20 3.48
N THR A 18 -16.11 -19.67 4.06
CA THR A 18 -16.10 -20.41 5.33
C THR A 18 -15.29 -21.71 5.19
N HIS A 19 -15.53 -22.49 4.13
CA HIS A 19 -14.77 -23.70 3.87
C HIS A 19 -13.27 -23.43 3.68
N LEU A 20 -12.95 -22.41 2.88
CA LEU A 20 -11.58 -22.01 2.58
C LEU A 20 -10.83 -21.56 3.85
N LEU A 21 -11.42 -20.67 4.64
CA LEU A 21 -10.79 -20.14 5.86
C LEU A 21 -10.68 -21.24 6.94
N SER A 22 -11.70 -22.08 7.12
CA SER A 22 -11.69 -23.18 8.10
C SER A 22 -10.74 -24.32 7.72
N SER A 23 -10.17 -24.31 6.52
CA SER A 23 -9.12 -25.26 6.13
C SER A 23 -7.76 -24.97 6.78
N ASP A 24 -7.60 -23.80 7.41
CA ASP A 24 -6.42 -23.45 8.21
C ASP A 24 -6.72 -23.68 9.70
N PRO A 25 -5.89 -24.45 10.43
CA PRO A 25 -6.17 -24.82 11.83
C PRO A 25 -6.16 -23.65 12.80
N ASP A 26 -5.56 -22.52 12.44
CA ASP A 26 -5.49 -21.34 13.28
C ASP A 26 -6.72 -20.42 13.13
N ILE A 27 -7.60 -20.69 12.15
CA ILE A 27 -8.74 -19.83 11.83
C ILE A 27 -10.07 -20.53 12.19
N GLN A 28 -10.94 -19.80 12.86
CA GLN A 28 -12.30 -20.21 13.16
C GLN A 28 -13.31 -19.19 12.60
N VAL A 29 -14.16 -19.60 11.68
CA VAL A 29 -15.30 -18.78 11.26
C VAL A 29 -16.37 -18.81 12.35
N VAL A 30 -16.66 -17.66 12.95
CA VAL A 30 -17.59 -17.53 14.10
C VAL A 30 -18.99 -17.06 13.70
N GLY A 31 -19.17 -16.68 12.43
CA GLY A 31 -20.46 -16.29 11.87
C GLY A 31 -20.36 -15.94 10.39
N MET A 32 -21.53 -15.84 9.76
CA MET A 32 -21.71 -15.37 8.39
C MET A 32 -22.80 -14.29 8.42
N ALA A 33 -22.61 -13.19 7.69
CA ALA A 33 -23.58 -12.10 7.54
C ALA A 33 -23.89 -11.87 6.04
N GLY A 34 -25.15 -11.66 5.70
CA GLY A 34 -25.60 -11.39 4.34
C GLY A 34 -25.83 -9.90 4.05
N SER A 35 -25.51 -9.01 4.98
CA SER A 35 -25.68 -7.57 4.81
C SER A 35 -24.81 -6.79 5.80
N GLY A 36 -24.58 -5.49 5.52
CA GLY A 36 -23.82 -4.61 6.41
C GLY A 36 -24.46 -4.47 7.79
N HIS A 37 -25.79 -4.42 7.89
CA HIS A 37 -26.50 -4.35 9.17
C HIS A 37 -26.27 -5.63 10.01
N GLU A 38 -26.41 -6.80 9.38
CA GLU A 38 -26.16 -8.08 10.06
C GLU A 38 -24.71 -8.21 10.51
N ALA A 39 -23.77 -7.73 9.68
CA ALA A 39 -22.35 -7.71 10.01
C ALA A 39 -22.07 -6.92 11.29
N ILE A 40 -22.66 -5.73 11.45
CA ILE A 40 -22.53 -4.89 12.66
C ILE A 40 -23.07 -5.61 13.89
N GLU A 41 -24.26 -6.20 13.80
CA GLU A 41 -24.88 -6.90 14.93
C GLU A 41 -24.09 -8.16 15.32
N LEU A 42 -23.65 -8.94 14.34
CA LEU A 42 -22.82 -10.12 14.61
C LEU A 42 -21.44 -9.73 15.16
N ALA A 43 -20.83 -8.64 14.70
CA ALA A 43 -19.56 -8.14 15.25
C ALA A 43 -19.69 -7.77 16.74
N LYS A 44 -20.82 -7.17 17.16
CA LYS A 44 -21.12 -6.85 18.56
C LYS A 44 -21.18 -8.11 19.44
N VAL A 45 -21.86 -9.15 18.93
CA VAL A 45 -22.15 -10.38 19.71
C VAL A 45 -20.96 -11.33 19.68
N LYS A 46 -20.38 -11.56 18.51
CA LYS A 46 -19.34 -12.58 18.30
C LYS A 46 -17.93 -12.10 18.64
N ARG A 47 -17.72 -10.77 18.63
CA ARG A 47 -16.39 -10.16 18.87
C ARG A 47 -15.31 -10.85 18.04
N PRO A 48 -15.40 -10.85 16.70
CA PRO A 48 -14.38 -11.44 15.84
C PRO A 48 -13.04 -10.68 15.96
N ASP A 49 -11.96 -11.37 15.68
CA ASP A 49 -10.63 -10.79 15.60
C ASP A 49 -10.41 -10.12 14.23
N LEU A 50 -11.19 -10.55 13.22
CA LEU A 50 -11.15 -10.01 11.86
C LEU A 50 -12.50 -10.24 11.15
N ILE A 51 -12.84 -9.31 10.26
CA ILE A 51 -14.01 -9.40 9.37
C ILE A 51 -13.51 -9.44 7.92
N THR A 52 -13.93 -10.46 7.14
CA THR A 52 -13.84 -10.39 5.68
C THR A 52 -15.12 -9.75 5.16
N MET A 53 -15.01 -8.70 4.34
CA MET A 53 -16.13 -7.87 3.92
C MET A 53 -16.21 -7.79 2.40
N ASP A 54 -17.35 -8.13 1.83
CA ASP A 54 -17.64 -7.81 0.43
C ASP A 54 -17.94 -6.34 0.23
N VAL A 55 -17.68 -5.83 -0.98
CA VAL A 55 -17.90 -4.43 -1.35
C VAL A 55 -19.38 -4.16 -1.63
N HIS A 56 -20.00 -5.04 -2.42
CA HIS A 56 -21.33 -4.81 -2.99
C HIS A 56 -22.40 -5.64 -2.29
N MET A 57 -23.10 -5.02 -1.37
CA MET A 57 -24.23 -5.66 -0.68
C MET A 57 -25.48 -4.79 -0.79
N PRO A 58 -26.69 -5.40 -0.92
CA PRO A 58 -27.94 -4.64 -0.93
C PRO A 58 -28.19 -3.88 0.37
N GLY A 59 -28.69 -2.67 0.26
CA GLY A 59 -29.00 -1.80 1.40
C GLY A 59 -27.77 -1.10 1.93
N MET A 60 -27.14 -1.61 2.99
CA MET A 60 -25.90 -1.09 3.54
C MET A 60 -24.72 -1.78 2.85
N ASP A 61 -23.94 -1.04 2.06
CA ASP A 61 -22.78 -1.55 1.35
C ASP A 61 -21.55 -1.80 2.29
N GLY A 62 -20.48 -2.38 1.73
CA GLY A 62 -19.27 -2.69 2.50
C GLY A 62 -18.57 -1.43 3.02
N TYR A 63 -18.68 -0.28 2.34
CA TYR A 63 -18.10 0.99 2.78
C TYR A 63 -18.81 1.50 4.04
N GLU A 64 -20.14 1.60 3.98
CA GLU A 64 -20.95 2.04 5.12
C GLU A 64 -20.81 1.11 6.31
N ALA A 65 -20.79 -0.22 6.07
CA ALA A 65 -20.61 -1.22 7.10
C ALA A 65 -19.23 -1.12 7.76
N THR A 66 -18.15 -1.02 6.98
CA THR A 66 -16.79 -0.85 7.47
C THR A 66 -16.65 0.40 8.33
N ARG A 67 -17.17 1.53 7.86
CA ARG A 67 -17.16 2.79 8.60
C ARG A 67 -17.91 2.66 9.92
N ALA A 68 -19.12 2.11 9.91
CA ALA A 68 -19.93 1.93 11.13
C ALA A 68 -19.24 1.00 12.14
N ILE A 69 -18.56 -0.07 11.69
CA ILE A 69 -17.77 -0.98 12.51
C ILE A 69 -16.60 -0.23 13.14
N MET A 70 -15.85 0.54 12.36
CA MET A 70 -14.70 1.30 12.87
C MET A 70 -15.08 2.40 13.86
N GLU A 71 -16.27 3.02 13.72
CA GLU A 71 -16.79 4.02 14.64
C GLU A 71 -17.31 3.40 15.95
N THR A 72 -17.92 2.21 15.89
CA THR A 72 -18.63 1.62 17.04
C THR A 72 -17.86 0.51 17.74
N ILE A 73 -17.32 -0.43 16.97
CA ILE A 73 -16.66 -1.66 17.45
C ILE A 73 -15.43 -1.89 16.58
N PRO A 74 -14.38 -1.06 16.71
CA PRO A 74 -13.20 -1.18 15.86
C PRO A 74 -12.71 -2.63 15.80
N THR A 75 -12.82 -3.20 14.63
CA THR A 75 -12.43 -4.59 14.32
C THR A 75 -11.68 -4.58 13.01
N PRO A 76 -10.54 -5.27 12.86
CA PRO A 76 -9.83 -5.41 11.61
C PRO A 76 -10.75 -5.87 10.47
N VAL A 77 -10.79 -5.13 9.37
CA VAL A 77 -11.58 -5.46 8.17
C VAL A 77 -10.65 -5.66 6.99
N VAL A 78 -10.79 -6.81 6.33
CA VAL A 78 -10.16 -7.13 5.04
C VAL A 78 -11.26 -7.19 3.99
N ILE A 79 -11.14 -6.37 2.97
CA ILE A 79 -12.07 -6.39 1.83
C ILE A 79 -11.73 -7.59 0.95
N VAL A 80 -12.76 -8.38 0.61
CA VAL A 80 -12.61 -9.53 -0.29
C VAL A 80 -13.59 -9.35 -1.43
N THR A 81 -13.09 -8.98 -2.62
CA THR A 81 -13.95 -8.73 -3.79
C THR A 81 -13.72 -9.77 -4.88
N GLY A 82 -14.80 -10.17 -5.55
CA GLY A 82 -14.77 -11.13 -6.67
C GLY A 82 -14.63 -10.48 -8.04
N SER A 83 -14.70 -9.17 -8.14
CA SER A 83 -14.76 -8.46 -9.42
C SER A 83 -13.55 -7.54 -9.63
N LEU A 84 -13.12 -7.47 -10.89
CA LEU A 84 -11.99 -6.67 -11.38
C LEU A 84 -12.44 -5.49 -12.25
N GLY A 85 -13.72 -5.07 -12.16
CA GLY A 85 -14.19 -3.90 -12.89
C GLY A 85 -13.43 -2.63 -12.50
N VAL A 86 -13.06 -1.79 -13.47
CA VAL A 86 -12.28 -0.55 -13.23
C VAL A 86 -12.94 0.35 -12.18
N ASN A 87 -14.26 0.47 -12.23
CA ASN A 87 -15.04 1.23 -11.24
C ASN A 87 -15.05 0.57 -9.86
N GLU A 88 -15.02 -0.75 -9.80
CA GLU A 88 -15.02 -1.52 -8.55
C GLU A 88 -13.65 -1.48 -7.85
N ALA A 89 -12.56 -1.51 -8.62
CA ALA A 89 -11.23 -1.31 -8.08
C ALA A 89 -11.09 0.07 -7.40
N SER A 90 -11.55 1.15 -8.06
CA SER A 90 -11.52 2.49 -7.46
C SER A 90 -12.40 2.57 -6.19
N ASN A 91 -13.57 1.93 -6.17
CA ASN A 91 -14.41 1.87 -4.98
C ASN A 91 -13.78 1.06 -3.84
N SER A 92 -13.02 0.00 -4.16
CA SER A 92 -12.32 -0.79 -3.15
C SER A 92 -11.27 0.03 -2.39
N PHE A 93 -10.62 1.01 -3.03
CA PHE A 93 -9.68 1.91 -2.34
C PHE A 93 -10.39 2.88 -1.39
N LYS A 94 -11.64 3.29 -1.67
CA LYS A 94 -12.43 4.09 -0.73
C LYS A 94 -12.71 3.35 0.57
N LEU A 95 -12.77 2.00 0.55
CA LEU A 95 -12.96 1.22 1.77
C LEU A 95 -11.73 1.28 2.70
N LEU A 96 -10.52 1.50 2.16
CA LEU A 96 -9.35 1.77 2.98
C LEU A 96 -9.49 3.09 3.75
N GLU A 97 -10.14 4.10 3.16
CA GLU A 97 -10.46 5.37 3.83
C GLU A 97 -11.50 5.17 4.96
N ALA A 98 -12.43 4.22 4.79
CA ALA A 98 -13.37 3.84 5.84
C ALA A 98 -12.69 3.08 6.98
N GLY A 99 -11.43 2.68 6.84
CA GLY A 99 -10.63 2.01 7.85
C GLY A 99 -10.35 0.52 7.57
N ALA A 100 -10.70 -0.02 6.38
CA ALA A 100 -10.26 -1.35 6.01
C ALA A 100 -8.73 -1.41 5.92
N LEU A 101 -8.14 -2.55 6.29
CA LEU A 101 -6.68 -2.71 6.36
C LEU A 101 -6.07 -3.17 5.03
N ALA A 102 -6.83 -3.94 4.25
CA ALA A 102 -6.37 -4.49 2.98
C ALA A 102 -7.54 -4.77 2.04
N VAL A 103 -7.24 -4.83 0.74
CA VAL A 103 -8.12 -5.34 -0.31
C VAL A 103 -7.47 -6.56 -0.92
N VAL A 104 -8.20 -7.66 -0.99
CA VAL A 104 -7.74 -8.95 -1.51
C VAL A 104 -8.75 -9.47 -2.53
N LEU A 105 -8.27 -10.09 -3.60
CA LEU A 105 -9.15 -10.81 -4.52
C LEU A 105 -9.69 -12.07 -3.86
N ARG A 106 -10.98 -12.32 -4.07
CA ARG A 106 -11.58 -13.60 -3.72
C ARG A 106 -10.91 -14.70 -4.54
N PRO A 107 -10.44 -15.78 -3.89
CA PRO A 107 -9.90 -16.92 -4.61
C PRO A 107 -10.88 -17.44 -5.66
N PRO A 108 -10.41 -17.84 -6.85
CA PRO A 108 -11.23 -18.46 -7.87
C PRO A 108 -11.75 -19.83 -7.40
N GLY A 109 -12.53 -20.50 -8.24
CA GLY A 109 -13.00 -21.87 -7.94
C GLY A 109 -11.85 -22.86 -7.72
N MET A 110 -12.09 -23.94 -6.96
CA MET A 110 -11.06 -24.92 -6.55
C MET A 110 -10.36 -25.62 -7.73
N GLU A 111 -10.97 -25.65 -8.91
CA GLU A 111 -10.41 -26.26 -10.12
C GLU A 111 -9.47 -25.29 -10.88
N ASP A 112 -9.42 -24.03 -10.50
CA ASP A 112 -8.56 -23.03 -11.14
C ASP A 112 -7.10 -23.25 -10.71
N PRO A 113 -6.13 -23.23 -11.64
CA PRO A 113 -4.71 -23.37 -11.34
C PRO A 113 -4.19 -22.32 -10.34
N GLY A 114 -4.78 -21.13 -10.30
CA GLY A 114 -4.43 -20.03 -9.37
C GLY A 114 -5.01 -20.17 -7.97
N PHE A 115 -5.92 -21.14 -7.74
CA PHE A 115 -6.62 -21.30 -6.46
C PHE A 115 -5.68 -21.44 -5.26
N ALA A 116 -4.68 -22.30 -5.37
CA ALA A 116 -3.78 -22.60 -4.25
C ALA A 116 -3.01 -21.35 -3.78
N GLU A 117 -2.53 -20.55 -4.73
CA GLU A 117 -1.81 -19.29 -4.44
C GLU A 117 -2.76 -18.22 -3.89
N ALA A 118 -3.91 -18.01 -4.53
CA ALA A 118 -4.92 -17.04 -4.07
C ALA A 118 -5.41 -17.36 -2.65
N ARG A 119 -5.64 -18.66 -2.34
CA ARG A 119 -5.97 -19.12 -1.00
C ARG A 119 -4.85 -18.81 0.00
N ARG A 120 -3.60 -19.09 -0.35
CA ARG A 120 -2.43 -18.80 0.49
C ARG A 120 -2.35 -17.31 0.82
N VAL A 121 -2.50 -16.45 -0.18
CA VAL A 121 -2.49 -14.99 -0.04
C VAL A 121 -3.61 -14.52 0.89
N LEU A 122 -4.84 -15.00 0.71
CA LEU A 122 -5.97 -14.63 1.56
C LEU A 122 -5.75 -15.04 3.03
N ILE A 123 -5.39 -16.31 3.28
CA ILE A 123 -5.13 -16.81 4.64
C ILE A 123 -4.02 -15.97 5.32
N GLN A 124 -2.97 -15.66 4.59
CA GLN A 124 -1.86 -14.86 5.09
C GLN A 124 -2.31 -13.44 5.48
N HIS A 125 -3.14 -12.79 4.65
CA HIS A 125 -3.71 -11.49 4.99
C HIS A 125 -4.63 -11.57 6.22
N VAL A 126 -5.47 -12.60 6.32
CA VAL A 126 -6.35 -12.79 7.49
C VAL A 126 -5.52 -12.93 8.77
N LYS A 127 -4.48 -13.80 8.76
CA LYS A 127 -3.61 -13.97 9.93
C LYS A 127 -2.91 -12.68 10.33
N LEU A 128 -2.29 -12.01 9.37
CA LEU A 128 -1.53 -10.79 9.63
C LEU A 128 -2.43 -9.64 10.10
N MET A 129 -3.56 -9.42 9.42
CA MET A 129 -4.46 -8.31 9.75
C MET A 129 -5.19 -8.53 11.08
N SER A 130 -5.39 -9.77 11.53
CA SER A 130 -6.01 -10.06 12.83
C SER A 130 -5.15 -9.61 14.02
N GLU A 131 -3.84 -9.44 13.82
CA GLU A 131 -2.91 -8.96 14.86
C GLU A 131 -2.88 -7.43 14.97
N ILE A 132 -3.43 -6.71 13.97
CA ILE A 132 -3.42 -5.25 13.93
C ILE A 132 -4.45 -4.69 14.91
N LYS A 133 -3.99 -3.84 15.83
CA LYS A 133 -4.87 -3.13 16.77
C LYS A 133 -5.47 -1.90 16.08
N VAL A 134 -6.71 -2.01 15.66
CA VAL A 134 -7.46 -0.86 15.14
C VAL A 134 -8.03 -0.02 16.27
N VAL A 135 -7.98 1.30 16.13
CA VAL A 135 -8.55 2.27 17.07
C VAL A 135 -9.78 2.93 16.45
N LYS A 136 -10.68 3.47 17.30
CA LYS A 136 -11.87 4.18 16.80
C LYS A 136 -11.49 5.27 15.83
N HIS A 137 -11.99 5.16 14.61
CA HIS A 137 -11.89 6.20 13.62
C HIS A 137 -12.98 7.24 13.90
N PHE A 138 -12.60 8.39 14.43
CA PHE A 138 -13.46 9.58 14.35
C PHE A 138 -13.21 10.20 12.98
N PRO A 139 -14.26 10.52 12.19
CA PRO A 139 -14.08 11.26 10.95
C PRO A 139 -13.41 12.59 11.28
N LYS A 140 -12.10 12.67 11.15
CA LYS A 140 -11.43 13.97 11.10
C LYS A 140 -11.94 14.65 9.86
N GLN A 141 -12.75 15.68 10.02
CA GLN A 141 -12.91 16.68 8.98
C GLN A 141 -11.50 17.04 8.51
N MET A 142 -11.22 16.79 7.22
CA MET A 142 -9.98 17.24 6.58
C MET A 142 -9.99 18.77 6.59
N HIS A 143 -9.64 19.33 7.73
CA HIS A 143 -9.12 20.69 7.75
C HIS A 143 -7.68 20.54 7.33
N HIS A 144 -7.32 21.17 6.23
CA HIS A 144 -5.95 21.53 5.91
C HIS A 144 -5.36 22.28 7.12
N ARG A 145 -4.94 21.55 8.12
CA ARG A 145 -4.05 22.08 9.14
C ARG A 145 -2.68 22.10 8.48
N ILE A 146 -2.29 23.29 8.04
CA ILE A 146 -0.88 23.63 7.94
C ILE A 146 -0.33 23.33 9.34
N LEU A 147 0.32 22.17 9.49
CA LEU A 147 0.99 21.81 10.73
C LEU A 147 2.06 22.88 10.97
N PRO A 148 2.15 23.43 12.19
CA PRO A 148 3.29 24.27 12.53
C PRO A 148 4.55 23.45 12.26
N THR A 149 5.53 24.09 11.65
CA THR A 149 6.88 23.58 11.41
C THR A 149 7.52 23.14 12.73
N HIS A 150 7.13 21.96 13.21
CA HIS A 150 7.99 21.26 14.15
C HIS A 150 9.28 20.96 13.40
N SER A 151 10.39 21.37 13.97
CA SER A 151 11.73 21.23 13.46
C SER A 151 11.87 19.91 12.69
N LEU A 152 11.92 20.02 11.35
CA LEU A 152 12.37 18.93 10.49
C LEU A 152 13.70 18.44 11.08
N PRO A 153 13.96 17.14 11.18
CA PRO A 153 15.29 16.67 11.54
C PRO A 153 16.26 17.43 10.63
N SER A 154 17.35 17.96 11.20
CA SER A 154 18.35 18.67 10.44
C SER A 154 18.97 17.71 9.43
N VAL A 155 18.30 17.58 8.29
CA VAL A 155 18.87 16.96 7.11
C VAL A 155 19.88 17.99 6.64
N ASN A 156 21.17 17.75 6.89
CA ASN A 156 22.19 18.56 6.25
C ASN A 156 21.96 18.40 4.74
N PRO A 157 21.61 19.46 4.04
CA PRO A 157 21.61 19.44 2.59
C PRO A 157 23.08 19.53 2.16
N ASP A 158 23.85 18.47 2.42
CA ASP A 158 25.07 18.31 1.64
C ASP A 158 24.61 18.34 0.19
N ASN A 159 25.10 19.30 -0.54
CA ASN A 159 24.85 19.74 -1.90
C ASN A 159 24.54 18.61 -2.92
N LYS A 160 23.58 17.71 -2.56
CA LYS A 160 23.19 16.56 -3.37
C LYS A 160 22.19 17.04 -4.43
N ASP A 161 22.55 16.87 -5.69
CA ASP A 161 21.66 17.11 -6.82
C ASP A 161 20.64 15.95 -6.95
N ILE A 162 19.59 15.97 -6.14
CA ILE A 162 18.54 14.95 -6.21
C ILE A 162 17.82 15.06 -7.54
N GLN A 163 17.73 13.93 -8.25
CA GLN A 163 17.13 13.85 -9.60
C GLN A 163 15.94 12.89 -9.65
N LEU A 164 15.80 12.01 -8.66
CA LEU A 164 14.76 10.97 -8.66
C LEU A 164 14.37 10.57 -7.24
N ILE A 165 13.07 10.36 -7.02
CA ILE A 165 12.51 9.72 -5.83
C ILE A 165 11.96 8.35 -6.24
N VAL A 166 12.29 7.30 -5.48
CA VAL A 166 11.71 5.97 -5.68
C VAL A 166 11.09 5.46 -4.39
N ILE A 167 9.89 4.90 -4.48
CA ILE A 167 9.08 4.49 -3.34
C ILE A 167 8.64 3.03 -3.51
N GLY A 168 8.90 2.21 -2.51
CA GLY A 168 8.38 0.84 -2.40
C GLY A 168 7.33 0.72 -1.30
N ALA A 169 6.22 0.07 -1.60
CA ALA A 169 5.10 -0.11 -0.67
C ALA A 169 4.33 -1.41 -0.93
N SER A 170 3.64 -1.90 0.10
CA SER A 170 2.79 -3.08 0.02
C SER A 170 1.52 -2.91 0.86
N THR A 171 1.22 -3.82 1.77
CA THR A 171 0.04 -3.78 2.64
C THR A 171 -0.01 -2.51 3.49
N GLY A 172 -1.11 -1.77 3.41
CA GLY A 172 -1.28 -0.44 4.03
C GLY A 172 -0.67 0.70 3.21
N GLY A 173 0.11 0.38 2.17
CA GLY A 173 0.78 1.34 1.29
C GLY A 173 -0.13 2.38 0.64
N PRO A 174 -1.31 2.02 0.10
CA PRO A 174 -2.17 2.97 -0.58
C PRO A 174 -2.49 4.23 0.25
N ILE A 175 -2.92 4.09 1.49
CA ILE A 175 -3.24 5.22 2.39
C ILE A 175 -1.99 6.05 2.74
N VAL A 176 -0.85 5.38 2.90
CA VAL A 176 0.43 6.06 3.16
C VAL A 176 0.89 6.86 1.93
N LEU A 177 0.79 6.28 0.73
CA LEU A 177 1.07 6.97 -0.54
C LEU A 177 0.14 8.16 -0.75
N GLN A 178 -1.16 8.00 -0.48
CA GLN A 178 -2.12 9.11 -0.50
C GLN A 178 -1.66 10.25 0.43
N THR A 179 -1.30 9.92 1.68
CA THR A 179 -0.81 10.91 2.65
C THR A 179 0.45 11.62 2.15
N ILE A 180 1.42 10.88 1.61
CA ILE A 180 2.66 11.47 1.10
C ILE A 180 2.36 12.37 -0.10
N LEU A 181 1.68 11.86 -1.14
CA LEU A 181 1.46 12.59 -2.39
C LEU A 181 0.57 13.83 -2.22
N SER A 182 -0.42 13.78 -1.32
CA SER A 182 -1.26 14.95 -1.01
C SER A 182 -0.50 16.06 -0.26
N ASN A 183 0.64 15.75 0.33
CA ASN A 183 1.50 16.73 1.03
C ASN A 183 2.75 17.14 0.24
N LEU A 184 2.98 16.56 -0.94
CA LEU A 184 4.04 17.02 -1.84
C LEU A 184 3.64 18.32 -2.54
N PRO A 185 4.60 19.22 -2.83
CA PRO A 185 4.33 20.48 -3.54
C PRO A 185 3.94 20.19 -4.99
N LYS A 186 3.05 21.04 -5.54
CA LYS A 186 2.63 20.96 -6.95
C LYS A 186 3.79 21.09 -7.93
N GLU A 187 4.83 21.81 -7.56
CA GLU A 187 6.03 22.06 -8.36
C GLU A 187 7.21 21.24 -7.82
N LEU A 188 7.05 19.92 -7.73
CA LEU A 188 8.15 19.05 -7.36
C LEU A 188 9.16 18.98 -8.52
N PRO A 189 10.44 19.34 -8.33
CA PRO A 189 11.40 19.46 -9.44
C PRO A 189 12.01 18.12 -9.89
N VAL A 190 11.48 17.01 -9.41
CA VAL A 190 11.96 15.66 -9.72
C VAL A 190 10.79 14.70 -9.95
N PRO A 191 10.96 13.64 -10.76
CA PRO A 191 9.97 12.57 -10.90
C PRO A 191 9.94 11.65 -9.68
N VAL A 192 8.81 10.93 -9.52
CA VAL A 192 8.59 9.92 -8.48
C VAL A 192 8.23 8.59 -9.14
N LEU A 193 8.97 7.53 -8.87
CA LEU A 193 8.62 6.17 -9.26
C LEU A 193 8.09 5.39 -8.07
N ILE A 194 7.01 4.63 -8.28
CA ILE A 194 6.35 3.85 -7.21
C ILE A 194 6.20 2.39 -7.64
N VAL A 195 6.67 1.48 -6.80
CA VAL A 195 6.25 0.09 -6.80
C VAL A 195 5.32 -0.13 -5.62
N GLN A 196 4.05 -0.39 -5.90
CA GLN A 196 3.05 -0.79 -4.91
C GLN A 196 2.64 -2.24 -5.20
N HIS A 197 2.88 -3.14 -4.25
CA HIS A 197 2.35 -4.50 -4.38
C HIS A 197 0.83 -4.47 -4.21
N ILE A 198 0.15 -4.79 -5.27
CA ILE A 198 -1.30 -4.75 -5.38
C ILE A 198 -1.77 -5.97 -6.17
N ALA A 199 -2.99 -6.43 -5.91
CA ALA A 199 -3.56 -7.51 -6.69
C ALA A 199 -3.73 -7.10 -8.17
N ARG A 200 -3.41 -8.03 -9.07
CA ARG A 200 -3.53 -7.82 -10.52
C ARG A 200 -4.92 -7.31 -10.88
N GLY A 201 -4.96 -6.32 -11.79
CA GLY A 201 -6.20 -5.68 -12.25
C GLY A 201 -6.71 -4.53 -11.37
N PHE A 202 -6.09 -4.26 -10.22
CA PHE A 202 -6.45 -3.10 -9.39
C PHE A 202 -5.66 -1.84 -9.74
N LEU A 203 -4.63 -1.94 -10.55
CA LEU A 203 -3.68 -0.86 -10.83
C LEU A 203 -4.36 0.41 -11.39
N THR A 204 -5.25 0.26 -12.37
CA THR A 204 -5.97 1.41 -12.96
C THR A 204 -6.84 2.11 -11.91
N GLY A 205 -7.60 1.34 -11.12
CA GLY A 205 -8.41 1.91 -10.04
C GLY A 205 -7.57 2.57 -8.94
N PHE A 206 -6.40 2.01 -8.64
CA PHE A 206 -5.43 2.60 -7.71
C PHE A 206 -4.89 3.93 -8.25
N ARG A 207 -4.46 3.98 -9.50
CA ARG A 207 -4.00 5.20 -10.17
C ARG A 207 -5.09 6.29 -10.15
N ASP A 208 -6.32 5.94 -10.52
CA ASP A 208 -7.43 6.89 -10.57
C ASP A 208 -7.78 7.43 -9.18
N TRP A 209 -7.83 6.54 -8.19
CA TRP A 209 -8.07 6.93 -6.80
C TRP A 209 -6.95 7.85 -6.29
N LEU A 210 -5.68 7.48 -6.48
CA LEU A 210 -4.54 8.25 -6.00
C LEU A 210 -4.42 9.62 -6.69
N SER A 211 -4.78 9.70 -7.99
CA SER A 211 -4.86 10.96 -8.76
C SER A 211 -5.87 11.96 -8.16
N GLY A 212 -6.90 11.49 -7.48
CA GLY A 212 -7.88 12.34 -6.80
C GLY A 212 -7.33 13.11 -5.59
N TYR A 213 -6.19 12.69 -5.06
CA TYR A 213 -5.53 13.26 -3.87
C TYR A 213 -4.19 13.91 -4.17
N SER A 214 -3.51 13.48 -5.22
CA SER A 214 -2.21 14.00 -5.60
C SER A 214 -2.32 15.34 -6.30
N HIS A 215 -1.43 16.28 -5.96
CA HIS A 215 -1.25 17.52 -6.74
C HIS A 215 -0.41 17.31 -7.98
N LEU A 216 0.28 16.17 -8.07
CA LEU A 216 1.12 15.78 -9.21
C LEU A 216 0.34 14.82 -10.11
N PRO A 217 0.50 14.87 -11.44
CA PRO A 217 -0.01 13.86 -12.35
C PRO A 217 0.45 12.45 -11.94
N VAL A 218 -0.47 11.49 -11.88
CA VAL A 218 -0.18 10.10 -11.55
C VAL A 218 -0.45 9.23 -12.78
N ASN A 219 0.59 8.58 -13.27
CA ASN A 219 0.58 7.79 -14.50
C ASN A 219 0.95 6.33 -14.20
N ILE A 220 0.48 5.40 -15.03
CA ILE A 220 1.05 4.06 -15.10
C ILE A 220 2.25 4.16 -16.03
N ALA A 221 3.40 3.64 -15.61
CA ALA A 221 4.66 3.72 -16.34
C ALA A 221 4.58 2.98 -17.69
N GLU A 222 5.17 3.57 -18.73
CA GLU A 222 5.32 2.99 -20.06
C GLU A 222 6.80 2.71 -20.40
N ASP A 223 7.06 1.66 -21.16
CA ASP A 223 8.44 1.30 -21.53
C ASP A 223 9.09 2.35 -22.44
N GLY A 224 10.34 2.72 -22.10
CA GLY A 224 11.09 3.75 -22.82
C GLY A 224 10.66 5.20 -22.51
N GLU A 225 9.64 5.41 -21.66
CA GLU A 225 9.14 6.74 -21.29
C GLU A 225 10.23 7.56 -20.58
N LEU A 226 10.34 8.86 -20.96
CA LEU A 226 11.24 9.80 -20.30
C LEU A 226 10.58 10.28 -18.98
N LEU A 227 11.31 10.18 -17.89
CA LEU A 227 10.85 10.68 -16.60
C LEU A 227 10.84 12.21 -16.56
N GLU A 228 9.68 12.80 -16.43
CA GLU A 228 9.48 14.22 -16.33
C GLU A 228 9.37 14.69 -14.87
N PRO A 229 10.02 15.80 -14.47
CA PRO A 229 9.84 16.39 -13.15
C PRO A 229 8.36 16.64 -12.82
N GLY A 230 8.00 16.45 -11.55
CA GLY A 230 6.65 16.69 -11.09
C GLY A 230 5.62 15.64 -11.50
N ASN A 231 6.05 14.52 -12.10
CA ASN A 231 5.19 13.39 -12.43
C ASN A 231 5.44 12.20 -11.51
N VAL A 232 4.38 11.44 -11.24
CA VAL A 232 4.39 10.17 -10.50
C VAL A 232 4.11 9.04 -11.47
N TYR A 233 4.95 8.00 -11.44
CA TYR A 233 4.84 6.82 -12.29
C TYR A 233 4.71 5.58 -11.44
N ILE A 234 3.65 4.81 -11.64
CA ILE A 234 3.39 3.56 -10.91
C ILE A 234 3.77 2.39 -11.81
N ALA A 235 4.50 1.43 -11.27
CA ALA A 235 4.87 0.21 -11.98
C ALA A 235 3.64 -0.57 -12.43
N PRO A 236 3.57 -1.03 -13.70
CA PRO A 236 2.48 -1.84 -14.21
C PRO A 236 2.48 -3.25 -13.64
N ASP A 237 1.33 -3.93 -13.72
CA ASP A 237 1.19 -5.35 -13.38
C ASP A 237 2.10 -6.22 -14.26
N ASP A 238 2.65 -7.28 -13.69
CA ASP A 238 3.39 -8.36 -14.37
C ASP A 238 4.69 -7.93 -15.07
N LEU A 239 5.18 -6.72 -14.87
CA LEU A 239 6.45 -6.25 -15.41
C LEU A 239 7.36 -5.72 -14.28
N GLN A 240 8.65 -5.97 -14.43
CA GLN A 240 9.66 -5.37 -13.56
C GLN A 240 9.98 -3.96 -14.07
N MET A 241 9.85 -2.96 -13.21
CA MET A 241 10.15 -1.58 -13.55
C MET A 241 11.54 -1.18 -13.04
N GLY A 242 12.35 -0.65 -13.96
CA GLY A 242 13.65 -0.08 -13.68
C GLY A 242 13.86 1.23 -14.40
N ILE A 243 15.10 1.72 -14.40
CA ILE A 243 15.52 2.91 -15.16
C ILE A 243 16.72 2.62 -16.06
N LEU A 244 16.81 3.36 -17.14
CA LEU A 244 17.92 3.39 -18.08
C LEU A 244 18.64 4.74 -18.02
N PRO A 245 19.90 4.84 -18.55
CA PRO A 245 20.60 6.11 -18.66
C PRO A 245 19.74 7.19 -19.34
N GLY A 246 19.81 8.43 -18.84
CA GLY A 246 19.00 9.55 -19.32
C GLY A 246 17.60 9.60 -18.72
N LEU A 247 17.38 8.99 -17.55
CA LEU A 247 16.11 9.00 -16.81
C LEU A 247 14.94 8.47 -17.65
N ARG A 248 15.12 7.31 -18.27
CA ARG A 248 14.07 6.59 -18.99
C ARG A 248 13.62 5.37 -18.20
N ILE A 249 12.34 5.08 -18.22
CA ILE A 249 11.76 3.86 -17.67
C ILE A 249 12.16 2.66 -18.54
N THR A 250 12.46 1.53 -17.91
CA THR A 250 12.44 0.22 -18.56
C THR A 250 11.43 -0.68 -17.89
N LEU A 251 10.66 -1.41 -18.70
CA LEU A 251 9.70 -2.41 -18.25
C LEU A 251 10.10 -3.77 -18.80
N ASP A 252 10.54 -4.65 -17.91
CA ASP A 252 11.10 -5.94 -18.30
C ASP A 252 10.14 -7.09 -17.94
N ASN A 253 9.84 -7.94 -18.90
CA ASN A 253 9.09 -9.18 -18.70
C ASN A 253 10.03 -10.28 -18.18
N LEU A 254 10.50 -10.10 -16.94
CA LEU A 254 11.37 -11.03 -16.25
C LEU A 254 10.57 -11.88 -15.25
N PRO A 255 11.08 -13.05 -14.86
CA PRO A 255 10.47 -13.84 -13.80
C PRO A 255 10.31 -13.02 -12.50
N PRO A 256 9.28 -13.32 -11.70
CA PRO A 256 9.09 -12.67 -10.41
C PRO A 256 10.34 -12.78 -9.51
N GLU A 257 10.78 -11.68 -8.94
CA GLU A 257 11.85 -11.65 -7.94
C GLU A 257 11.23 -11.86 -6.55
N ASN A 258 11.67 -12.89 -5.82
CA ASN A 258 11.06 -13.29 -4.55
C ASN A 258 9.52 -13.51 -4.62
N SER A 259 9.04 -14.02 -5.75
CA SER A 259 7.60 -14.20 -6.08
C SER A 259 6.83 -12.89 -6.29
N LEU A 260 7.51 -11.77 -6.53
CA LEU A 260 6.92 -10.44 -6.74
C LEU A 260 7.26 -9.91 -8.13
N CYS A 261 6.24 -9.39 -8.82
CA CYS A 261 6.35 -8.69 -10.09
C CYS A 261 5.18 -7.71 -10.21
N PRO A 262 5.44 -6.39 -10.11
CA PRO A 262 6.73 -5.73 -9.92
C PRO A 262 7.37 -5.97 -8.55
N SER A 263 8.71 -5.88 -8.46
CA SER A 263 9.49 -5.98 -7.21
C SER A 263 10.14 -4.63 -6.87
N VAL A 264 10.11 -4.27 -5.59
CA VAL A 264 10.79 -3.07 -5.07
C VAL A 264 12.31 -3.25 -5.16
N ASP A 265 12.82 -4.47 -4.88
CA ASP A 265 14.25 -4.77 -5.01
C ASP A 265 14.74 -4.51 -6.44
N PHE A 266 13.97 -4.88 -7.47
CA PHE A 266 14.34 -4.64 -8.87
C PHE A 266 14.49 -3.14 -9.17
N LEU A 267 13.50 -2.35 -8.80
CA LEU A 267 13.54 -0.89 -9.00
C LEU A 267 14.71 -0.26 -8.24
N PHE A 268 14.84 -0.55 -6.96
CA PHE A 268 15.86 0.07 -6.12
C PHE A 268 17.29 -0.30 -6.57
N ARG A 269 17.51 -1.52 -7.05
CA ARG A 269 18.79 -1.95 -7.61
C ARG A 269 19.15 -1.17 -8.86
N SER A 270 18.22 -1.02 -9.82
CA SER A 270 18.48 -0.26 -11.04
C SER A 270 18.80 1.21 -10.73
N VAL A 271 18.12 1.79 -9.77
CA VAL A 271 18.37 3.18 -9.32
C VAL A 271 19.68 3.30 -8.57
N ALA A 272 20.02 2.34 -7.70
CA ALA A 272 21.30 2.33 -7.00
C ALA A 272 22.48 2.31 -7.96
N GLU A 273 22.38 1.53 -9.04
CA GLU A 273 23.44 1.39 -10.03
C GLU A 273 23.66 2.65 -10.89
N LEU A 274 22.58 3.32 -11.27
CA LEU A 274 22.64 4.45 -12.21
C LEU A 274 22.71 5.82 -11.54
N MET A 275 22.04 6.00 -10.39
CA MET A 275 21.85 7.34 -9.80
C MET A 275 22.74 7.59 -8.59
N GLY A 276 23.11 6.54 -7.85
CA GLY A 276 23.94 6.68 -6.65
C GLY A 276 23.39 7.74 -5.69
N SER A 277 24.20 8.77 -5.40
CA SER A 277 23.84 9.87 -4.47
C SER A 277 22.74 10.81 -4.96
N ASN A 278 22.34 10.70 -6.23
CA ASN A 278 21.35 11.59 -6.86
C ASN A 278 19.90 11.09 -6.70
N ALA A 279 19.67 10.04 -5.92
CA ALA A 279 18.35 9.49 -5.68
C ALA A 279 17.97 9.50 -4.21
N ILE A 280 16.64 9.48 -3.97
CA ILE A 280 16.05 9.19 -2.65
C ILE A 280 15.28 7.89 -2.76
N GLY A 281 15.60 6.92 -1.89
CA GLY A 281 14.85 5.68 -1.71
C GLY A 281 13.93 5.75 -0.49
N VAL A 282 12.66 5.40 -0.67
CA VAL A 282 11.66 5.40 0.40
C VAL A 282 11.03 4.02 0.50
N LEU A 283 11.05 3.40 1.69
CA LEU A 283 10.43 2.10 1.92
C LEU A 283 9.31 2.23 2.95
N LEU A 284 8.10 1.93 2.52
CA LEU A 284 6.88 2.10 3.30
C LEU A 284 6.35 0.76 3.85
N THR A 285 5.25 0.87 4.60
CA THR A 285 4.53 -0.27 5.18
C THR A 285 4.33 -1.39 4.16
N GLY A 286 4.55 -2.61 4.61
CA GLY A 286 4.40 -3.79 3.79
C GLY A 286 4.89 -5.05 4.48
N MET A 287 4.38 -6.18 4.01
CA MET A 287 4.76 -7.48 4.49
C MET A 287 6.02 -7.99 3.80
N GLY A 288 6.79 -8.81 4.51
CA GLY A 288 8.02 -9.39 3.98
C GLY A 288 9.23 -8.47 4.08
N LYS A 289 10.11 -8.51 3.08
CA LYS A 289 11.41 -7.83 3.11
C LYS A 289 11.83 -7.24 1.76
N ASP A 290 10.95 -7.25 0.76
CA ASP A 290 11.24 -6.69 -0.56
C ASP A 290 11.59 -5.20 -0.44
N GLY A 291 12.59 -4.76 -1.17
CA GLY A 291 13.15 -3.42 -1.13
C GLY A 291 14.16 -3.15 0.00
N ALA A 292 14.16 -3.93 1.08
CA ALA A 292 15.03 -3.65 2.22
C ALA A 292 16.52 -3.79 1.86
N LYS A 293 16.89 -4.88 1.18
CA LYS A 293 18.26 -5.16 0.77
C LYS A 293 18.78 -4.12 -0.23
N GLU A 294 17.98 -3.80 -1.23
CA GLU A 294 18.39 -2.87 -2.26
C GLU A 294 18.29 -1.41 -1.80
N LEU A 295 17.45 -1.09 -0.80
CA LEU A 295 17.55 0.20 -0.09
C LEU A 295 18.90 0.35 0.61
N LYS A 296 19.44 -0.74 1.21
CA LYS A 296 20.79 -0.72 1.76
C LYS A 296 21.85 -0.49 0.68
N ASN A 297 21.70 -1.12 -0.48
CA ASN A 297 22.58 -0.88 -1.63
C ASN A 297 22.52 0.59 -2.10
N MET A 298 21.33 1.18 -2.18
CA MET A 298 21.15 2.61 -2.48
C MET A 298 21.91 3.48 -1.46
N LYS A 299 21.74 3.21 -0.17
CA LYS A 299 22.45 3.92 0.91
C LYS A 299 23.97 3.81 0.77
N ASP A 300 24.49 2.61 0.54
CA ASP A 300 25.93 2.36 0.40
C ASP A 300 26.54 3.06 -0.82
N ARG A 301 25.71 3.39 -1.82
CA ARG A 301 26.07 4.20 -3.00
C ARG A 301 25.80 5.70 -2.80
N GLY A 302 25.42 6.12 -1.60
CA GLY A 302 25.27 7.53 -1.22
C GLY A 302 23.89 8.11 -1.44
N ALA A 303 22.87 7.35 -1.85
CA ALA A 303 21.48 7.82 -1.88
C ALA A 303 21.01 8.23 -0.48
N VAL A 304 19.98 9.05 -0.40
CA VAL A 304 19.24 9.31 0.85
C VAL A 304 18.20 8.22 1.01
N THR A 305 18.15 7.57 2.17
CA THR A 305 17.21 6.47 2.40
C THR A 305 16.28 6.77 3.56
N ILE A 306 14.99 6.61 3.32
CA ILE A 306 13.92 6.92 4.27
C ILE A 306 13.05 5.68 4.45
N VAL A 307 12.70 5.39 5.69
CA VAL A 307 11.85 4.26 6.05
C VAL A 307 10.68 4.76 6.88
N GLN A 308 9.50 4.24 6.64
CA GLN A 308 8.33 4.56 7.46
C GLN A 308 8.51 4.04 8.89
N ASP A 309 8.10 4.83 9.89
CA ASP A 309 8.19 4.44 11.31
C ASP A 309 7.16 3.34 11.66
N GLU A 310 7.48 2.56 12.70
CA GLU A 310 6.65 1.44 13.16
C GLU A 310 5.26 1.90 13.59
N ALA A 311 5.17 3.04 14.25
CA ALA A 311 3.92 3.54 14.83
C ALA A 311 2.86 3.89 13.78
N SER A 312 3.27 4.24 12.56
CA SER A 312 2.37 4.57 11.45
C SER A 312 2.21 3.44 10.44
N CYS A 313 2.98 2.36 10.55
CA CYS A 313 2.86 1.19 9.67
C CYS A 313 1.61 0.36 10.00
N VAL A 314 0.88 -0.09 8.99
CA VAL A 314 -0.06 -1.21 9.13
C VAL A 314 0.72 -2.50 9.36
N VAL A 315 1.78 -2.73 8.58
CA VAL A 315 2.68 -3.88 8.72
C VAL A 315 4.13 -3.41 8.69
N PHE A 316 4.86 -3.59 9.79
CA PHE A 316 6.27 -3.21 9.91
C PHE A 316 7.20 -4.34 9.47
N GLY A 317 6.94 -4.93 8.27
CA GLY A 317 7.77 -6.00 7.70
C GLY A 317 8.91 -5.44 6.85
N MET A 318 8.60 -4.90 5.66
CA MET A 318 9.57 -4.27 4.77
C MET A 318 10.36 -3.15 5.46
N PRO A 319 9.70 -2.18 6.15
CA PRO A 319 10.39 -1.15 6.92
C PRO A 319 11.24 -1.72 8.06
N GLY A 320 10.70 -2.67 8.81
CA GLY A 320 11.39 -3.30 9.94
C GLY A 320 12.67 -4.02 9.52
N GLU A 321 12.64 -4.76 8.41
CA GLU A 321 13.83 -5.40 7.85
C GLU A 321 14.87 -4.36 7.41
N ALA A 322 14.45 -3.28 6.74
CA ALA A 322 15.35 -2.21 6.33
C ALA A 322 16.04 -1.54 7.54
N VAL A 323 15.31 -1.27 8.62
CA VAL A 323 15.88 -0.76 9.88
C VAL A 323 16.86 -1.76 10.48
N ARG A 324 16.48 -3.05 10.54
CA ARG A 324 17.30 -4.12 11.11
C ARG A 324 18.67 -4.26 10.42
N ILE A 325 18.73 -4.10 9.10
CA ILE A 325 19.98 -4.22 8.33
C ILE A 325 20.73 -2.88 8.18
N GLY A 326 20.24 -1.80 8.81
CA GLY A 326 20.87 -0.48 8.75
C GLY A 326 20.72 0.23 7.40
N ALA A 327 19.65 -0.06 6.65
CA ALA A 327 19.37 0.54 5.36
C ALA A 327 18.81 1.97 5.46
N ALA A 328 18.25 2.37 6.61
CA ALA A 328 17.63 3.69 6.80
C ALA A 328 18.63 4.76 7.22
N ASP A 329 18.59 5.94 6.60
CA ASP A 329 19.15 7.17 7.15
C ASP A 329 18.14 7.85 8.08
N HIS A 330 16.85 7.80 7.69
CA HIS A 330 15.75 8.39 8.44
C HIS A 330 14.62 7.40 8.62
N VAL A 331 14.02 7.39 9.83
CA VAL A 331 12.81 6.62 10.15
C VAL A 331 11.73 7.65 10.54
N LEU A 332 10.67 7.78 9.72
CA LEU A 332 9.75 8.92 9.78
C LEU A 332 8.29 8.50 9.56
N SER A 333 7.34 9.31 10.10
CA SER A 333 5.92 9.18 9.73
C SER A 333 5.66 9.68 8.30
N PRO A 334 4.55 9.27 7.66
CA PRO A 334 4.22 9.65 6.28
C PRO A 334 4.24 11.17 6.04
N GLU A 335 3.71 11.96 6.97
CA GLU A 335 3.69 13.43 6.86
C GLU A 335 5.09 14.02 6.93
N LYS A 336 5.96 13.47 7.78
CA LYS A 336 7.36 13.90 7.87
C LYS A 336 8.16 13.46 6.65
N ILE A 337 7.86 12.29 6.07
CA ILE A 337 8.44 11.84 4.80
C ILE A 337 8.17 12.88 3.71
N ALA A 338 6.93 13.29 3.50
CA ALA A 338 6.57 14.31 2.51
C ALA A 338 7.31 15.63 2.74
N GLY A 339 7.43 16.06 4.01
CA GLY A 339 8.18 17.26 4.37
C GLY A 339 9.67 17.17 4.04
N VAL A 340 10.31 16.04 4.33
CA VAL A 340 11.73 15.80 4.04
C VAL A 340 11.97 15.71 2.53
N LEU A 341 11.12 14.97 1.78
CA LEU A 341 11.21 14.93 0.31
C LEU A 341 11.13 16.32 -0.31
N SER A 342 10.17 17.14 0.14
CA SER A 342 10.01 18.51 -0.32
C SER A 342 11.25 19.37 -0.01
N ALA A 343 11.83 19.22 1.17
CA ALA A 343 13.00 20.00 1.59
C ALA A 343 14.26 19.62 0.80
N LEU A 344 14.50 18.32 0.57
CA LEU A 344 15.67 17.83 -0.17
C LEU A 344 15.63 18.19 -1.66
N CYS A 345 14.43 18.34 -2.24
CA CYS A 345 14.27 18.67 -3.66
C CYS A 345 14.19 20.19 -3.95
N LYS A 346 14.00 21.05 -2.94
CA LYS A 346 13.84 22.51 -3.14
C LYS A 346 15.06 23.23 -3.69
N ASN A 347 16.27 22.72 -3.52
CA ASN A 347 17.49 23.39 -3.94
C ASN A 347 17.64 23.58 -5.47
N LYS A 348 16.71 23.07 -6.30
CA LYS A 348 16.70 23.26 -7.77
C LYS A 348 15.94 24.49 -8.26
N LEU A 349 15.13 25.14 -7.42
CA LEU A 349 14.28 26.26 -7.84
C LEU A 349 14.94 27.63 -7.68
N GLU A 350 16.17 27.72 -7.12
CA GLU A 350 16.88 28.97 -6.84
C GLU A 350 18.12 29.21 -7.73
N VAL A 351 18.22 28.55 -8.90
CA VAL A 351 19.31 28.83 -9.87
C VAL A 351 18.77 29.42 -11.16
#